data_a5b851b9fbaaaf865202aea1c52cc543
#
_entry.id   a5b851b9fbaaaf865202aea1c52cc543
#
_cell.length_a   1.000
_cell.length_b   1.000
_cell.length_c   1.000
_cell.angle_alpha   90.00
_cell.angle_beta   90.00
_cell.angle_gamma   90.00
#
_symmetry.space_group_name_H-M   'P 1'
#
loop_
_entity.id
_entity.type
_entity.pdbx_description
1 polymer ?
#
loop_
_entity_poly.entity_id
_entity_poly.type
_entity_poly.pdbx_seq_one_letter_code
_entity_poly.pdbx_strand_id
1 'polypeptide(L)'
;MTDKDGNLLWFGNYTGWGRLKEETKVTDSAYQPFRLQNQYADRETGLHYNFFRYYEPDAGRFVNQDPIGLEGGVNFYQFGFNVTLWVDTLGLTGTPIPNKILGDSRETKALRILKDKIKGTNAKIERERYLRDCKTGKSVRDKFGSRRRVDFVIIENNFGKCYEVTGPETDKTKQMAKEKEIRKKGGICIKPKGSKELIEVSMSQIMRII
;
A
#
# COMPACT_ATOMS: atom_id res chain seq x y z
N MET A 1 -17.67 -9.81 1.59
CA MET A 1 -18.06 -11.25 1.55
C MET A 1 -18.91 -11.45 0.32
N THR A 2 -18.63 -12.49 -0.45
CA THR A 2 -19.36 -12.83 -1.68
C THR A 2 -19.83 -14.29 -1.60
N ASP A 3 -20.84 -14.64 -2.40
CA ASP A 3 -21.23 -16.04 -2.61
C ASP A 3 -20.27 -16.75 -3.60
N LYS A 4 -20.57 -18.01 -3.91
CA LYS A 4 -19.79 -18.83 -4.86
C LYS A 4 -19.80 -18.30 -6.29
N ASP A 5 -20.78 -17.49 -6.65
CA ASP A 5 -20.96 -16.90 -7.99
C ASP A 5 -20.37 -15.47 -8.08
N GLY A 6 -19.81 -14.96 -6.96
CA GLY A 6 -19.19 -13.65 -6.85
C GLY A 6 -20.16 -12.50 -6.50
N ASN A 7 -21.42 -12.78 -6.20
CA ASN A 7 -22.38 -11.75 -5.81
C ASN A 7 -22.08 -11.25 -4.40
N LEU A 8 -22.20 -9.94 -4.19
CA LEU A 8 -21.94 -9.32 -2.90
C LEU A 8 -23.00 -9.74 -1.90
N LEU A 9 -22.59 -10.28 -0.75
CA LEU A 9 -23.45 -10.63 0.39
C LEU A 9 -23.31 -9.65 1.55
N TRP A 10 -22.10 -9.16 1.77
CA TRP A 10 -21.80 -8.23 2.85
C TRP A 10 -20.58 -7.37 2.50
N PHE A 11 -20.64 -6.10 2.89
CA PHE A 11 -19.55 -5.15 2.77
C PHE A 11 -19.46 -4.29 4.02
N GLY A 12 -18.25 -3.98 4.48
CA GLY A 12 -17.99 -3.12 5.63
C GLY A 12 -16.94 -2.06 5.35
N ASN A 13 -17.19 -0.84 5.83
CA ASN A 13 -16.24 0.25 5.90
C ASN A 13 -15.65 0.33 7.31
N TYR A 14 -14.33 0.52 7.39
CA TYR A 14 -13.60 0.54 8.64
C TYR A 14 -12.93 1.88 8.90
N THR A 15 -12.75 2.24 10.17
CA THR A 15 -11.82 3.29 10.58
C THR A 15 -10.38 2.85 10.41
N GLY A 16 -9.43 3.77 10.57
CA GLY A 16 -7.99 3.45 10.50
C GLY A 16 -7.54 2.42 11.54
N TRP A 17 -8.25 2.28 12.65
CA TRP A 17 -7.97 1.32 13.73
C TRP A 17 -8.88 0.09 13.71
N GLY A 18 -9.63 -0.13 12.64
CA GLY A 18 -10.38 -1.36 12.41
C GLY A 18 -11.77 -1.42 13.02
N ARG A 19 -12.27 -0.33 13.60
CA ARG A 19 -13.67 -0.24 13.99
C ARG A 19 -14.54 -0.29 12.74
N LEU A 20 -15.59 -1.12 12.76
CA LEU A 20 -16.61 -1.12 11.71
C LEU A 20 -17.42 0.18 11.79
N LYS A 21 -17.30 1.00 10.76
CA LYS A 21 -17.97 2.29 10.66
C LYS A 21 -19.37 2.16 10.07
N GLU A 22 -19.48 1.38 9.02
CA GLU A 22 -20.72 1.12 8.30
C GLU A 22 -20.69 -0.31 7.76
N GLU A 23 -21.84 -0.98 7.77
CA GLU A 23 -22.00 -2.27 7.11
C GLU A 23 -23.21 -2.27 6.18
N THR A 24 -23.06 -2.92 5.03
CA THR A 24 -24.15 -3.21 4.11
C THR A 24 -24.37 -4.71 4.08
N LYS A 25 -25.55 -5.17 4.49
CA LYS A 25 -26.00 -6.56 4.39
C LYS A 25 -26.92 -6.66 3.19
N VAL A 26 -26.57 -7.51 2.23
CA VAL A 26 -27.42 -7.79 1.07
C VAL A 26 -28.42 -8.89 1.39
N THR A 27 -28.05 -9.78 2.33
CA THR A 27 -28.93 -10.84 2.83
C THR A 27 -28.92 -10.85 4.36
N ASP A 28 -30.04 -11.15 5.00
CA ASP A 28 -30.16 -11.23 6.47
C ASP A 28 -29.29 -12.35 7.07
N SER A 29 -28.99 -13.39 6.29
CA SER A 29 -28.11 -14.48 6.69
C SER A 29 -26.62 -14.15 6.62
N ALA A 30 -26.23 -12.99 6.05
CA ALA A 30 -24.83 -12.59 5.94
C ALA A 30 -24.27 -12.17 7.30
N TYR A 31 -23.60 -13.11 7.97
CA TYR A 31 -22.93 -12.89 9.25
C TYR A 31 -21.42 -12.79 9.06
N GLN A 32 -20.85 -11.61 9.36
CA GLN A 32 -19.41 -11.37 9.25
C GLN A 32 -18.84 -10.84 10.57
N PRO A 33 -18.37 -11.73 11.46
CA PRO A 33 -17.78 -11.35 12.74
C PRO A 33 -16.29 -11.02 12.63
N PHE A 34 -15.61 -11.44 11.55
CA PHE A 34 -14.19 -11.21 11.41
C PHE A 34 -13.88 -9.74 11.12
N ARG A 35 -12.85 -9.25 11.76
CA ARG A 35 -12.34 -7.88 11.68
C ARG A 35 -10.91 -7.88 11.15
N LEU A 36 -10.21 -6.74 11.25
CA LEU A 36 -8.82 -6.63 10.84
C LEU A 36 -7.97 -7.73 11.51
N GLN A 37 -7.06 -8.32 10.73
CA GLN A 37 -6.01 -9.23 11.22
C GLN A 37 -6.54 -10.46 11.96
N ASN A 38 -7.61 -11.07 11.47
CA ASN A 38 -8.26 -12.25 12.04
C ASN A 38 -8.94 -12.03 13.41
N GLN A 39 -9.16 -10.81 13.82
CA GLN A 39 -9.91 -10.51 15.03
C GLN A 39 -11.38 -10.93 14.88
N TYR A 40 -11.99 -11.39 15.96
CA TYR A 40 -13.40 -11.74 16.05
C TYR A 40 -14.14 -10.66 16.86
N ALA A 41 -15.14 -10.02 16.25
CA ALA A 41 -15.94 -9.01 16.95
C ALA A 41 -16.88 -9.66 17.96
N ASP A 42 -16.68 -9.36 19.21
CA ASP A 42 -17.62 -9.66 20.29
C ASP A 42 -18.69 -8.54 20.30
N ARG A 43 -19.94 -8.94 20.03
CA ARG A 43 -21.06 -8.00 19.94
C ARG A 43 -21.59 -7.56 21.31
N GLU A 44 -21.30 -8.32 22.35
CA GLU A 44 -21.76 -8.01 23.70
C GLU A 44 -20.92 -6.92 24.32
N THR A 45 -19.61 -6.98 24.13
CA THR A 45 -18.67 -6.02 24.71
C THR A 45 -18.24 -4.92 23.73
N GLY A 46 -18.40 -5.12 22.43
CA GLY A 46 -17.88 -4.25 21.38
C GLY A 46 -16.38 -4.40 21.13
N LEU A 47 -15.70 -5.26 21.88
CA LEU A 47 -14.28 -5.55 21.74
C LEU A 47 -14.02 -6.55 20.61
N HIS A 48 -12.78 -6.59 20.13
CA HIS A 48 -12.35 -7.59 19.18
C HIS A 48 -11.43 -8.61 19.87
N TYR A 49 -11.83 -9.87 19.89
CA TYR A 49 -11.02 -10.97 20.38
C TYR A 49 -9.86 -11.25 19.42
N ASN A 50 -8.64 -11.17 19.91
CA ASN A 50 -7.41 -11.41 19.17
C ASN A 50 -6.54 -12.46 19.90
N PHE A 51 -7.01 -13.69 19.98
CA PHE A 51 -6.40 -14.85 20.65
C PHE A 51 -6.04 -14.59 22.13
N PHE A 52 -4.90 -14.00 22.41
CA PHE A 52 -4.41 -13.82 23.78
C PHE A 52 -4.86 -12.50 24.42
N ARG A 53 -5.40 -11.56 23.62
CA ARG A 53 -5.85 -10.26 24.11
C ARG A 53 -7.15 -9.80 23.47
N TYR A 54 -7.83 -8.88 24.15
CA TYR A 54 -8.97 -8.16 23.60
C TYR A 54 -8.54 -6.77 23.11
N TYR A 55 -8.93 -6.43 21.92
CA TYR A 55 -8.62 -5.19 21.26
C TYR A 55 -9.81 -4.23 21.28
N GLU A 56 -9.57 -2.99 21.67
CA GLU A 56 -10.54 -1.90 21.66
C GLU A 56 -10.34 -1.05 20.38
N PRO A 57 -11.22 -1.19 19.39
CA PRO A 57 -11.01 -0.53 18.09
C PRO A 57 -11.20 0.99 18.13
N ASP A 58 -11.90 1.53 19.15
CA ASP A 58 -12.04 2.98 19.32
C ASP A 58 -10.79 3.61 19.92
N ALA A 59 -10.15 2.92 20.84
CA ALA A 59 -8.90 3.36 21.47
C ALA A 59 -7.64 2.94 20.69
N GLY A 60 -7.76 2.02 19.74
CA GLY A 60 -6.63 1.52 18.94
C GLY A 60 -5.61 0.72 19.74
N ARG A 61 -6.01 0.08 20.83
CA ARG A 61 -5.13 -0.63 21.76
C ARG A 61 -5.77 -1.88 22.34
N PHE A 62 -4.97 -2.75 22.94
CA PHE A 62 -5.48 -3.83 23.77
C PHE A 62 -6.01 -3.30 25.12
N VAL A 63 -7.01 -3.99 25.70
CA VAL A 63 -7.59 -3.63 26.99
C VAL A 63 -6.93 -4.37 28.15
N ASN A 64 -6.25 -5.48 27.88
CA ASN A 64 -5.47 -6.24 28.85
C ASN A 64 -3.98 -6.18 28.53
N GLN A 65 -3.15 -6.35 29.57
CA GLN A 65 -1.70 -6.34 29.45
C GLN A 65 -1.21 -7.49 28.57
N ASP A 66 -0.05 -7.28 27.95
CA ASP A 66 0.63 -8.29 27.17
C ASP A 66 1.09 -9.45 28.07
N PRO A 67 0.66 -10.69 27.82
CA PRO A 67 1.08 -11.83 28.62
C PRO A 67 2.57 -12.18 28.49
N ILE A 68 3.26 -11.71 27.42
CA ILE A 68 4.72 -11.85 27.30
C ILE A 68 5.50 -10.64 27.85
N GLY A 69 4.80 -9.68 28.46
CA GLY A 69 5.42 -8.53 29.13
C GLY A 69 6.30 -7.69 28.20
N LEU A 70 7.50 -7.37 28.67
CA LEU A 70 8.46 -6.53 27.92
C LEU A 70 8.97 -7.16 26.61
N GLU A 71 8.80 -8.47 26.40
CA GLU A 71 9.14 -9.13 25.14
C GLU A 71 8.23 -8.66 23.99
N GLY A 72 6.99 -8.25 24.29
CA GLY A 72 6.05 -7.64 23.34
C GLY A 72 6.30 -6.15 23.10
N GLY A 73 7.16 -5.52 23.90
CA GLY A 73 7.47 -4.09 23.84
C GLY A 73 7.29 -3.36 25.18
N VAL A 74 7.69 -2.09 25.23
CA VAL A 74 7.61 -1.28 26.45
C VAL A 74 6.18 -0.83 26.80
N ASN A 75 5.28 -0.84 25.83
CA ASN A 75 3.87 -0.51 26.04
C ASN A 75 3.02 -1.79 26.02
N PHE A 76 2.65 -2.29 27.18
CA PHE A 76 1.89 -3.55 27.34
C PHE A 76 0.50 -3.57 26.72
N TYR A 77 -0.03 -2.44 26.31
CA TYR A 77 -1.34 -2.31 25.66
C TYR A 77 -1.26 -1.99 24.18
N GLN A 78 -0.06 -1.90 23.62
CA GLN A 78 0.13 -1.55 22.21
C GLN A 78 -0.33 -2.70 21.30
N PHE A 79 -1.13 -2.34 20.27
CA PHE A 79 -1.50 -3.26 19.20
C PHE A 79 -0.42 -3.27 18.10
N GLY A 80 0.01 -2.11 17.65
CA GLY A 80 1.03 -1.94 16.63
C GLY A 80 1.30 -0.47 16.36
N PHE A 81 2.44 -0.16 15.79
CA PHE A 81 2.78 1.22 15.42
C PHE A 81 1.90 1.77 14.30
N ASN A 82 1.44 0.90 13.40
CA ASN A 82 0.60 1.27 12.28
C ASN A 82 -0.13 0.03 11.75
N VAL A 83 -1.45 -0.01 11.88
CA VAL A 83 -2.30 -1.16 11.47
C VAL A 83 -2.29 -1.46 9.98
N THR A 84 -1.82 -0.54 9.14
CA THR A 84 -1.67 -0.78 7.69
C THR A 84 -0.33 -1.41 7.32
N LEU A 85 0.63 -1.43 8.25
CA LEU A 85 2.00 -1.89 8.04
C LEU A 85 2.43 -3.02 8.97
N TRP A 86 1.71 -3.19 10.08
CA TRP A 86 1.98 -4.16 11.12
C TRP A 86 0.80 -5.08 11.31
N VAL A 87 1.06 -6.34 11.60
CA VAL A 87 0.08 -7.35 11.93
C VAL A 87 0.45 -7.99 13.26
N ASP A 88 -0.54 -8.14 14.14
CA ASP A 88 -0.42 -8.91 15.37
C ASP A 88 -1.48 -10.02 15.37
N THR A 89 -1.14 -11.14 14.78
CA THR A 89 -2.06 -12.27 14.56
C THR A 89 -2.46 -13.00 15.82
N LEU A 90 -1.65 -12.91 16.86
CA LEU A 90 -1.88 -13.62 18.13
C LEU A 90 -2.25 -12.69 19.29
N GLY A 91 -2.13 -11.39 19.10
CA GLY A 91 -2.28 -10.45 20.19
C GLY A 91 -1.11 -10.50 21.18
N LEU A 92 0.13 -10.71 20.70
CA LEU A 92 1.35 -10.79 21.51
C LEU A 92 2.43 -9.82 21.02
N THR A 93 2.81 -9.94 19.74
CA THR A 93 3.88 -9.13 19.14
C THR A 93 3.49 -8.74 17.74
N GLY A 94 3.32 -7.45 17.50
CA GLY A 94 3.13 -6.93 16.16
C GLY A 94 4.37 -7.14 15.31
N THR A 95 4.22 -7.70 14.11
CA THR A 95 5.28 -7.83 13.12
C THR A 95 4.95 -7.01 11.88
N PRO A 96 5.94 -6.38 11.25
CA PRO A 96 5.73 -5.73 9.96
C PRO A 96 5.23 -6.73 8.91
N ILE A 97 4.31 -6.31 8.05
CA ILE A 97 3.77 -7.19 7.00
C ILE A 97 4.90 -7.62 6.07
N PRO A 98 5.18 -8.93 5.92
CA PRO A 98 6.36 -9.44 5.20
C PRO A 98 6.50 -8.87 3.78
N ASN A 99 5.40 -8.78 3.03
CA ASN A 99 5.42 -8.22 1.67
C ASN A 99 5.85 -6.75 1.62
N LYS A 100 5.58 -5.99 2.69
CA LYS A 100 6.02 -4.59 2.78
C LYS A 100 7.51 -4.49 3.09
N ILE A 101 8.01 -5.29 4.03
CA ILE A 101 9.45 -5.35 4.35
C ILE A 101 10.24 -5.69 3.09
N LEU A 102 9.80 -6.72 2.37
CA LEU A 102 10.44 -7.12 1.12
C LEU A 102 10.34 -6.03 0.05
N GLY A 103 9.21 -5.32 -0.04
CA GLY A 103 9.03 -4.18 -0.93
C GLY A 103 9.99 -3.05 -0.61
N ASP A 104 10.05 -2.61 0.64
CA ASP A 104 10.92 -1.53 1.12
C ASP A 104 12.41 -1.89 0.96
N SER A 105 12.78 -3.16 1.22
CA SER A 105 14.13 -3.66 0.99
C SER A 105 14.51 -3.59 -0.50
N ARG A 106 13.61 -4.04 -1.40
CA ARG A 106 13.82 -3.97 -2.85
C ARG A 106 13.93 -2.54 -3.35
N GLU A 107 13.07 -1.64 -2.88
CA GLU A 107 13.15 -0.22 -3.22
C GLU A 107 14.47 0.40 -2.75
N THR A 108 14.95 0.05 -1.56
CA THR A 108 16.23 0.52 -1.02
C THR A 108 17.41 0.02 -1.87
N LYS A 109 17.44 -1.27 -2.23
CA LYS A 109 18.43 -1.83 -3.14
C LYS A 109 18.38 -1.17 -4.52
N ALA A 110 17.18 -1.01 -5.09
CA ALA A 110 16.98 -0.35 -6.37
C ALA A 110 17.49 1.09 -6.35
N LEU A 111 17.19 1.85 -5.30
CA LEU A 111 17.67 3.22 -5.15
C LEU A 111 19.20 3.29 -5.11
N ARG A 112 19.85 2.35 -4.43
CA ARG A 112 21.33 2.26 -4.41
C ARG A 112 21.89 2.03 -5.81
N ILE A 113 21.37 1.04 -6.54
CA ILE A 113 21.78 0.75 -7.93
C ILE A 113 21.57 1.97 -8.83
N LEU A 114 20.42 2.66 -8.71
CA LEU A 114 20.15 3.83 -9.52
C LEU A 114 21.05 5.02 -9.16
N LYS A 115 21.40 5.21 -7.88
CA LYS A 115 22.39 6.21 -7.46
C LYS A 115 23.77 5.93 -8.02
N ASP A 116 24.22 4.67 -7.99
CA ASP A 116 25.50 4.29 -8.57
C ASP A 116 25.51 4.52 -10.09
N LYS A 117 24.38 4.25 -10.77
CA LYS A 117 24.23 4.47 -12.23
C LYS A 117 24.36 5.92 -12.64
N ILE A 118 23.92 6.86 -11.80
CA ILE A 118 24.00 8.32 -12.12
C ILE A 118 25.22 9.01 -11.51
N LYS A 119 26.09 8.26 -10.82
CA LYS A 119 27.29 8.82 -10.21
C LYS A 119 28.18 9.49 -11.26
N GLY A 120 28.55 10.75 -11.01
CA GLY A 120 29.35 11.56 -11.95
C GLY A 120 28.53 12.19 -13.09
N THR A 121 27.22 12.12 -13.07
CA THR A 121 26.32 12.81 -14.02
C THR A 121 25.52 13.92 -13.33
N ASN A 122 24.87 14.78 -14.13
CA ASN A 122 23.92 15.78 -13.64
C ASN A 122 22.50 15.24 -13.46
N ALA A 123 22.31 13.92 -13.56
CA ALA A 123 21.00 13.28 -13.45
C ALA A 123 20.47 13.36 -12.01
N LYS A 124 19.14 13.43 -11.89
CA LYS A 124 18.42 13.44 -10.61
C LYS A 124 17.47 12.24 -10.52
N ILE A 125 17.30 11.69 -9.33
CA ILE A 125 16.34 10.62 -9.08
C ILE A 125 15.11 11.21 -8.39
N GLU A 126 13.95 10.98 -8.98
CA GLU A 126 12.64 11.23 -8.40
C GLU A 126 11.98 9.91 -8.01
N ARG A 127 11.20 9.92 -6.92
CA ARG A 127 10.48 8.74 -6.43
C ARG A 127 8.98 8.98 -6.44
N GLU A 128 8.21 7.91 -6.72
CA GLU A 128 6.77 7.87 -6.55
C GLU A 128 6.02 9.00 -7.28
N ARG A 129 6.27 9.15 -8.59
CA ARG A 129 5.64 10.19 -9.41
C ARG A 129 4.44 9.68 -10.18
N TYR A 130 3.34 10.44 -10.15
CA TYR A 130 2.17 10.14 -10.97
C TYR A 130 2.38 10.59 -12.41
N LEU A 131 1.94 9.74 -13.35
CA LEU A 131 1.87 10.11 -14.76
C LEU A 131 0.80 11.18 -14.97
N ARG A 132 1.17 12.21 -15.72
CA ARG A 132 0.38 13.42 -15.98
C ARG A 132 0.31 13.71 -17.47
N ASP A 133 -0.74 14.39 -17.86
CA ASP A 133 -0.82 15.02 -19.16
C ASP A 133 0.12 16.22 -19.22
N CYS A 134 0.95 16.29 -20.27
CA CYS A 134 1.98 17.33 -20.41
C CYS A 134 1.41 18.72 -20.67
N LYS A 135 0.20 18.83 -21.24
CA LYS A 135 -0.43 20.11 -21.55
C LYS A 135 -1.15 20.69 -20.32
N THR A 136 -1.89 19.85 -19.62
CA THR A 136 -2.76 20.29 -18.52
C THR A 136 -2.10 20.13 -17.14
N GLY A 137 -1.07 19.31 -17.02
CA GLY A 137 -0.44 18.96 -15.75
C GLY A 137 -1.29 18.09 -14.83
N LYS A 138 -2.51 17.71 -15.24
CA LYS A 138 -3.40 16.87 -14.45
C LYS A 138 -3.00 15.41 -14.54
N SER A 139 -3.18 14.65 -13.44
CA SER A 139 -2.95 13.19 -13.46
C SER A 139 -3.96 12.51 -14.38
N VAL A 140 -3.46 11.64 -15.26
CA VAL A 140 -4.30 10.85 -16.15
C VAL A 140 -4.79 9.59 -15.44
N ARG A 141 -6.03 9.18 -15.73
CA ARG A 141 -6.69 8.01 -15.14
C ARG A 141 -7.00 6.96 -16.20
N ASP A 142 -6.94 5.69 -15.78
CA ASP A 142 -7.39 4.57 -16.61
C ASP A 142 -8.93 4.53 -16.72
N LYS A 143 -9.48 3.51 -17.38
CA LYS A 143 -10.93 3.32 -17.54
C LYS A 143 -11.67 3.06 -16.21
N PHE A 144 -10.94 2.69 -15.14
CA PHE A 144 -11.49 2.46 -13.80
C PHE A 144 -11.30 3.67 -12.87
N GLY A 145 -10.87 4.82 -13.39
CA GLY A 145 -10.63 6.03 -12.61
C GLY A 145 -9.32 6.02 -11.79
N SER A 146 -8.49 5.01 -11.96
CA SER A 146 -7.26 4.82 -11.19
C SER A 146 -6.06 5.52 -11.86
N ARG A 147 -5.16 6.10 -11.07
CA ARG A 147 -3.93 6.74 -11.54
C ARG A 147 -2.77 5.76 -11.59
N ARG A 148 -1.73 6.10 -12.35
CA ARG A 148 -0.46 5.36 -12.37
C ARG A 148 0.63 6.16 -11.69
N ARG A 149 1.26 5.57 -10.69
CA ARG A 149 2.46 6.07 -10.01
C ARG A 149 3.63 5.17 -10.42
N VAL A 150 4.75 5.77 -10.83
CA VAL A 150 6.00 5.07 -11.13
C VAL A 150 6.91 5.14 -9.92
N ASP A 151 7.70 4.08 -9.67
CA ASP A 151 8.49 3.97 -8.45
C ASP A 151 9.69 4.91 -8.48
N PHE A 152 10.46 4.91 -9.57
CA PHE A 152 11.62 5.79 -9.76
C PHE A 152 11.65 6.40 -11.15
N VAL A 153 12.19 7.62 -11.23
CA VAL A 153 12.49 8.31 -12.48
C VAL A 153 13.87 8.91 -12.40
N ILE A 154 14.75 8.54 -13.31
CA ILE A 154 16.04 9.25 -13.52
C ILE A 154 15.79 10.35 -14.53
N ILE A 155 16.03 11.59 -14.13
CA ILE A 155 15.87 12.77 -14.98
C ILE A 155 17.25 13.27 -15.39
N GLU A 156 17.46 13.33 -16.69
CA GLU A 156 18.68 13.86 -17.30
C GLU A 156 18.30 14.60 -18.59
N ASN A 157 18.92 15.76 -18.84
CA ASN A 157 18.68 16.58 -20.04
C ASN A 157 17.17 16.81 -20.34
N ASN A 158 16.41 17.13 -19.30
CA ASN A 158 14.96 17.40 -19.36
C ASN A 158 14.09 16.23 -19.86
N PHE A 159 14.60 15.01 -19.76
CA PHE A 159 13.87 13.78 -20.04
C PHE A 159 14.02 12.77 -18.91
N GLY A 160 12.95 12.01 -18.62
CA GLY A 160 12.92 11.06 -17.52
C GLY A 160 12.87 9.61 -17.98
N LYS A 161 13.72 8.75 -17.44
CA LYS A 161 13.66 7.29 -17.59
C LYS A 161 12.97 6.67 -16.38
N CYS A 162 11.80 6.05 -16.59
CA CYS A 162 11.01 5.42 -15.54
C CYS A 162 11.46 4.01 -15.24
N TYR A 163 11.42 3.66 -13.94
CA TYR A 163 11.71 2.32 -13.44
C TYR A 163 10.60 1.85 -12.50
N GLU A 164 10.26 0.58 -12.62
CA GLU A 164 9.31 -0.14 -11.78
C GLU A 164 10.05 -1.26 -11.05
N VAL A 165 10.08 -1.20 -9.73
CA VAL A 165 10.79 -2.18 -8.89
C VAL A 165 9.89 -3.36 -8.57
N THR A 166 10.45 -4.58 -8.65
CA THR A 166 9.67 -5.79 -8.39
C THR A 166 10.55 -6.94 -7.93
N GLY A 167 9.92 -7.97 -7.38
CA GLY A 167 10.59 -9.25 -7.11
C GLY A 167 10.89 -10.02 -8.39
N PRO A 168 11.76 -11.07 -8.30
CA PRO A 168 12.23 -11.80 -9.46
C PRO A 168 11.12 -12.38 -10.34
N GLU A 169 10.10 -12.97 -9.73
CA GLU A 169 9.03 -13.70 -10.40
C GLU A 169 7.69 -12.99 -10.43
N THR A 170 7.63 -11.73 -10.00
CA THR A 170 6.38 -10.99 -9.93
C THR A 170 5.89 -10.65 -11.33
N ASP A 171 4.66 -11.04 -11.67
CA ASP A 171 4.00 -10.63 -12.91
C ASP A 171 3.57 -9.16 -12.85
N LYS A 172 4.05 -8.36 -13.79
CA LYS A 172 3.74 -6.93 -13.95
C LYS A 172 2.86 -6.63 -15.18
N THR A 173 2.36 -7.65 -15.86
CA THR A 173 1.60 -7.52 -17.10
C THR A 173 0.43 -6.56 -16.96
N LYS A 174 -0.39 -6.72 -15.91
CA LYS A 174 -1.55 -5.84 -15.65
C LYS A 174 -1.13 -4.39 -15.40
N GLN A 175 -0.05 -4.19 -14.65
CA GLN A 175 0.46 -2.87 -14.32
C GLN A 175 1.05 -2.15 -15.53
N MET A 176 1.76 -2.88 -16.39
CA MET A 176 2.29 -2.35 -17.66
C MET A 176 1.18 -2.07 -18.67
N ALA A 177 0.14 -2.90 -18.73
CA ALA A 177 -1.03 -2.65 -19.56
C ALA A 177 -1.77 -1.37 -19.13
N LYS A 178 -1.95 -1.16 -17.83
CA LYS A 178 -2.49 0.07 -17.26
C LYS A 178 -1.64 1.30 -17.64
N GLU A 179 -0.33 1.18 -17.57
CA GLU A 179 0.57 2.27 -17.95
C GLU A 179 0.41 2.61 -19.45
N LYS A 180 0.35 1.59 -20.33
CA LYS A 180 0.09 1.79 -21.78
C LYS A 180 -1.23 2.53 -22.02
N GLU A 181 -2.30 2.17 -21.31
CA GLU A 181 -3.59 2.84 -21.43
C GLU A 181 -3.52 4.32 -21.04
N ILE A 182 -2.89 4.61 -19.89
CA ILE A 182 -2.73 5.98 -19.37
C ILE A 182 -1.89 6.83 -20.34
N ARG A 183 -0.83 6.26 -20.91
CA ARG A 183 0.02 6.94 -21.90
C ARG A 183 -0.73 7.26 -23.20
N LYS A 184 -1.57 6.35 -23.68
CA LYS A 184 -2.45 6.61 -24.84
C LYS A 184 -3.39 7.80 -24.62
N LYS A 185 -3.73 8.10 -23.36
CA LYS A 185 -4.56 9.24 -22.95
C LYS A 185 -3.75 10.51 -22.64
N GLY A 186 -2.47 10.56 -23.02
CA GLY A 186 -1.58 11.72 -22.81
C GLY A 186 -0.79 11.70 -21.49
N GLY A 187 -0.87 10.64 -20.70
CA GLY A 187 -0.13 10.50 -19.44
C GLY A 187 1.35 10.16 -19.65
N ILE A 188 2.11 11.04 -20.26
CA ILE A 188 3.53 10.84 -20.63
C ILE A 188 4.49 11.78 -19.89
N CYS A 189 4.00 12.62 -18.98
CA CYS A 189 4.80 13.51 -18.16
C CYS A 189 4.73 13.20 -16.67
N ILE A 190 5.72 13.66 -15.91
CA ILE A 190 5.71 13.75 -14.46
C ILE A 190 5.96 15.17 -14.01
N LYS A 191 5.63 15.46 -12.74
CA LYS A 191 6.00 16.68 -12.04
C LYS A 191 7.03 16.36 -10.96
N PRO A 192 8.29 16.78 -11.09
CA PRO A 192 9.30 16.61 -10.05
C PRO A 192 8.90 17.30 -8.74
N LYS A 193 9.42 16.84 -7.61
CA LYS A 193 9.14 17.43 -6.30
C LYS A 193 9.66 18.87 -6.24
N GLY A 194 8.79 19.79 -5.84
CA GLY A 194 9.15 21.20 -5.71
C GLY A 194 9.24 21.96 -7.05
N SER A 195 9.07 21.29 -8.20
CA SER A 195 9.07 21.95 -9.52
C SER A 195 7.66 22.34 -9.96
N LYS A 196 7.56 23.39 -10.76
CA LYS A 196 6.35 23.74 -11.53
C LYS A 196 6.35 23.11 -12.93
N GLU A 197 7.51 22.72 -13.42
CA GLU A 197 7.71 22.17 -14.76
C GLU A 197 7.28 20.70 -14.85
N LEU A 198 6.84 20.33 -16.03
CA LEU A 198 6.50 18.94 -16.39
C LEU A 198 7.64 18.39 -17.23
N ILE A 199 8.03 17.15 -16.94
CA ILE A 199 9.10 16.45 -17.65
C ILE A 199 8.50 15.23 -18.34
N GLU A 200 8.77 15.11 -19.63
CA GLU A 200 8.40 13.93 -20.40
C GLU A 200 9.20 12.72 -19.94
N VAL A 201 8.54 11.55 -19.89
CA VAL A 201 9.15 10.33 -19.36
C VAL A 201 8.91 9.13 -20.27
N SER A 202 9.90 8.24 -20.31
CA SER A 202 9.79 6.94 -21.00
C SER A 202 8.77 6.04 -20.34
N MET A 203 8.36 4.99 -21.04
CA MET A 203 7.67 3.86 -20.43
C MET A 203 8.52 3.21 -19.36
N SER A 204 7.90 2.72 -18.29
CA SER A 204 8.62 2.09 -17.18
C SER A 204 9.38 0.85 -17.61
N GLN A 205 10.65 0.79 -17.24
CA GLN A 205 11.49 -0.41 -17.34
C GLN A 205 11.34 -1.21 -16.04
N ILE A 206 11.16 -2.52 -16.15
CA ILE A 206 11.05 -3.40 -14.99
C ILE A 206 12.43 -3.67 -14.43
N MET A 207 12.63 -3.32 -13.16
CA MET A 207 13.84 -3.59 -12.39
C MET A 207 13.56 -4.71 -11.39
N ARG A 208 14.08 -5.91 -11.68
CA ARG A 208 13.93 -7.08 -10.82
C ARG A 208 15.02 -7.10 -9.76
N ILE A 209 14.62 -7.11 -8.50
CA ILE A 209 15.52 -7.09 -7.33
C ILE A 209 15.30 -8.38 -6.52
N ILE A 210 16.36 -9.09 -6.28
CA ILE A 210 16.42 -10.29 -5.42
C ILE A 210 16.53 -9.86 -3.96
#